data_117bc3576742c4d9c68a4c9c5e3f13d7
#
_entry.id   117bc3576742c4d9c68a4c9c5e3f13d7
#
_cell.length_a   1.000
_cell.length_b   1.000
_cell.length_c   1.000
_cell.angle_alpha   90.00
_cell.angle_beta   90.00
_cell.angle_gamma   90.00
#
_symmetry.space_group_name_H-M   'P 1'
#
loop_
_entity.id
_entity.type
_entity.pdbx_description
1 polymer ?
#
loop_
_entity_poly.entity_id
_entity_poly.type
_entity_poly.pdbx_seq_one_letter_code
_entity_poly.pdbx_strand_id
1 'polypeptide(L)'
;ANLSHLNTVAMYYDPVNGTVNPKAIPGSTVMYEMTVSNPGGGAVDSNSVYIIDPIPTFTKMCVQDYQAAGQGPVQFTNGSVVSGLSYTFSGLASTTDSLSFSSDGGASYNYVPTADAEGCDAAITHVRIAPSGVMASATSTTTPSFSVRFRVAIK
;
A
#
# COMPACT_ATOMS: atom_id res chain seq x y z
N ALA A 1 19.04 10.58 2.23
CA ALA A 1 17.90 11.39 1.79
C ALA A 1 16.84 11.43 2.89
N ASN A 2 16.15 12.55 3.02
CA ASN A 2 15.10 12.74 4.04
C ASN A 2 13.75 12.66 3.32
N LEU A 3 13.16 11.45 3.27
CA LEU A 3 11.85 11.26 2.66
C LEU A 3 10.78 11.86 3.56
N SER A 4 9.78 12.49 2.96
CA SER A 4 8.55 12.89 3.63
C SER A 4 7.38 12.01 3.19
N HIS A 5 6.40 11.80 4.07
CA HIS A 5 5.21 11.03 3.76
C HIS A 5 3.95 11.70 4.30
N LEU A 6 2.85 11.46 3.62
CA LEU A 6 1.52 11.88 4.01
C LEU A 6 0.60 10.67 3.93
N ASN A 7 -0.07 10.35 5.03
CA ASN A 7 -1.06 9.28 5.10
C ASN A 7 -2.47 9.89 5.08
N THR A 8 -3.33 9.33 4.26
CA THR A 8 -4.76 9.64 4.24
C THR A 8 -5.58 8.37 4.36
N VAL A 9 -6.71 8.47 5.06
CA VAL A 9 -7.66 7.38 5.27
C VAL A 9 -9.03 7.87 4.87
N ALA A 10 -9.71 7.14 4.00
CA ALA A 10 -11.06 7.50 3.54
C ALA A 10 -11.97 6.28 3.53
N MET A 11 -13.23 6.47 3.93
CA MET A 11 -14.27 5.47 3.73
C MET A 11 -14.50 5.26 2.24
N TYR A 12 -14.52 4.01 1.81
CA TYR A 12 -14.71 3.65 0.40
C TYR A 12 -16.10 3.06 0.14
N TYR A 13 -16.55 2.17 1.02
CA TYR A 13 -17.81 1.44 0.85
C TYR A 13 -18.38 1.05 2.22
N ASP A 14 -19.69 1.02 2.35
CA ASP A 14 -20.37 0.33 3.45
C ASP A 14 -21.53 -0.54 2.91
N PRO A 15 -21.93 -1.61 3.65
CA PRO A 15 -22.96 -2.54 3.19
C PRO A 15 -24.38 -1.95 3.15
N VAL A 16 -24.61 -0.76 3.70
CA VAL A 16 -25.94 -0.10 3.73
C VAL A 16 -26.06 0.97 2.65
N ASN A 17 -25.05 1.85 2.53
CA ASN A 17 -25.09 3.00 1.63
C ASN A 17 -24.24 2.82 0.35
N GLY A 18 -23.49 1.72 0.25
CA GLY A 18 -22.55 1.51 -0.85
C GLY A 18 -21.41 2.54 -0.82
N THR A 19 -21.15 3.18 -1.95
CA THR A 19 -20.10 4.21 -2.08
C THR A 19 -20.62 5.64 -1.85
N VAL A 20 -21.92 5.80 -1.57
CA VAL A 20 -22.53 7.11 -1.36
C VAL A 20 -22.58 7.41 0.15
N ASN A 21 -21.70 8.32 0.60
CA ASN A 21 -21.56 8.71 2.01
C ASN A 21 -21.40 7.49 2.96
N PRO A 22 -20.41 6.63 2.71
CA PRO A 22 -20.24 5.38 3.46
C PRO A 22 -19.94 5.62 4.93
N LYS A 23 -20.44 4.76 5.78
CA LYS A 23 -20.29 4.81 7.25
C LYS A 23 -19.26 3.78 7.72
N ALA A 24 -18.59 4.07 8.82
CA ALA A 24 -17.66 3.15 9.47
C ALA A 24 -18.42 2.12 10.34
N ILE A 25 -18.99 1.13 9.70
CA ILE A 25 -19.71 0.01 10.34
C ILE A 25 -19.05 -1.32 9.95
N PRO A 26 -19.28 -2.42 10.69
CA PRO A 26 -18.75 -3.73 10.31
C PRO A 26 -19.09 -4.10 8.86
N GLY A 27 -18.12 -4.65 8.14
CA GLY A 27 -18.23 -4.93 6.69
C GLY A 27 -17.92 -3.74 5.77
N SER A 28 -17.71 -2.55 6.32
CA SER A 28 -17.28 -1.39 5.53
C SER A 28 -15.84 -1.53 5.07
N THR A 29 -15.55 -0.99 3.90
CA THR A 29 -14.19 -0.93 3.35
C THR A 29 -13.61 0.48 3.48
N VAL A 30 -12.40 0.55 3.96
CA VAL A 30 -11.63 1.77 4.14
C VAL A 30 -10.44 1.74 3.19
N MET A 31 -10.17 2.84 2.51
CA MET A 31 -9.01 3.03 1.65
C MET A 31 -7.92 3.75 2.42
N TYR A 32 -6.74 3.15 2.43
CA TYR A 32 -5.51 3.78 2.89
C TYR A 32 -4.72 4.28 1.69
N GLU A 33 -4.24 5.50 1.76
CA GLU A 33 -3.33 6.07 0.79
C GLU A 33 -2.13 6.65 1.51
N MET A 34 -0.95 6.34 1.01
CA MET A 34 0.31 6.87 1.50
C MET A 34 1.06 7.50 0.33
N THR A 35 1.32 8.79 0.42
CA THR A 35 2.14 9.52 -0.55
C THR A 35 3.52 9.74 0.04
N VAL A 36 4.54 9.35 -0.71
CA VAL A 36 5.95 9.52 -0.34
C VAL A 36 6.63 10.45 -1.34
N SER A 37 7.40 11.40 -0.84
CA SER A 37 8.16 12.34 -1.66
C SER A 37 9.59 12.48 -1.18
N ASN A 38 10.50 12.78 -2.11
CA ASN A 38 11.89 13.11 -1.81
C ASN A 38 12.12 14.61 -2.02
N PRO A 39 11.97 15.45 -0.98
CA PRO A 39 12.24 16.88 -1.06
C PRO A 39 13.74 17.21 -1.03
N GLY A 40 14.58 16.23 -0.79
CA GLY A 40 16.04 16.41 -0.69
C GLY A 40 16.73 16.52 -2.05
N GLY A 41 17.84 17.25 -2.10
CA GLY A 41 18.68 17.41 -3.28
C GLY A 41 19.54 16.17 -3.62
N GLY A 42 19.43 15.06 -2.86
CA GLY A 42 20.09 13.80 -3.11
C GLY A 42 19.10 12.69 -3.48
N ALA A 43 19.47 11.85 -4.45
CA ALA A 43 18.72 10.64 -4.76
C ALA A 43 18.77 9.64 -3.58
N VAL A 44 17.77 8.79 -3.48
CA VAL A 44 17.75 7.69 -2.50
C VAL A 44 18.43 6.48 -3.12
N ASP A 45 19.22 5.76 -2.33
CA ASP A 45 19.96 4.58 -2.79
C ASP A 45 19.03 3.55 -3.43
N SER A 46 19.57 2.84 -4.42
CA SER A 46 18.81 1.83 -5.17
C SER A 46 18.23 0.75 -4.24
N ASN A 47 16.95 0.44 -4.43
CA ASN A 47 16.21 -0.60 -3.71
C ASN A 47 16.17 -0.42 -2.17
N SER A 48 16.32 0.82 -1.68
CA SER A 48 16.31 1.13 -0.25
C SER A 48 15.01 1.74 0.24
N VAL A 49 14.07 2.07 -0.67
CA VAL A 49 12.75 2.60 -0.32
C VAL A 49 11.79 1.45 -0.02
N TYR A 50 11.24 1.44 1.17
CA TYR A 50 10.14 0.52 1.53
C TYR A 50 9.18 1.17 2.52
N ILE A 51 7.94 0.73 2.46
CA ILE A 51 6.85 1.13 3.35
C ILE A 51 6.47 -0.11 4.15
N ILE A 52 6.38 0.02 5.47
CA ILE A 52 5.79 -0.97 6.37
C ILE A 52 4.60 -0.31 7.02
N ASP A 53 3.42 -0.90 6.85
CA ASP A 53 2.18 -0.39 7.44
C ASP A 53 1.52 -1.49 8.29
N PRO A 54 1.31 -1.23 9.60
CA PRO A 54 0.56 -2.14 10.46
C PRO A 54 -0.94 -2.09 10.12
N ILE A 55 -1.56 -3.27 10.00
CA ILE A 55 -3.01 -3.38 9.78
C ILE A 55 -3.72 -3.25 11.14
N PRO A 56 -4.64 -2.29 11.31
CA PRO A 56 -5.33 -2.08 12.57
C PRO A 56 -6.09 -3.33 13.05
N THR A 57 -6.06 -3.61 14.34
CA THR A 57 -6.56 -4.84 14.96
C THR A 57 -8.02 -5.17 14.64
N PHE A 58 -8.87 -4.14 14.48
CA PHE A 58 -10.30 -4.30 14.16
C PHE A 58 -10.59 -4.29 12.66
N THR A 59 -9.56 -4.47 11.84
CA THR A 59 -9.69 -4.55 10.40
C THR A 59 -9.01 -5.80 9.86
N LYS A 60 -9.24 -6.09 8.59
CA LYS A 60 -8.55 -7.13 7.82
C LYS A 60 -8.13 -6.55 6.47
N MET A 61 -6.93 -6.86 6.01
CA MET A 61 -6.45 -6.38 4.73
C MET A 61 -7.13 -7.09 3.58
N CYS A 62 -7.66 -6.34 2.61
CA CYS A 62 -8.21 -6.92 1.39
C CYS A 62 -7.08 -7.26 0.43
N VAL A 63 -7.10 -8.49 -0.10
CA VAL A 63 -6.02 -9.08 -0.91
C VAL A 63 -6.46 -9.38 -2.35
N GLN A 64 -7.69 -9.00 -2.71
CA GLN A 64 -8.14 -8.96 -4.10
C GLN A 64 -7.51 -7.79 -4.86
N ASP A 65 -7.48 -7.90 -6.17
CA ASP A 65 -6.99 -6.83 -7.04
C ASP A 65 -7.65 -5.49 -6.72
N TYR A 66 -6.85 -4.44 -6.62
CA TYR A 66 -7.33 -3.11 -6.26
C TYR A 66 -8.21 -2.51 -7.36
N GLN A 67 -7.80 -2.62 -8.62
CA GLN A 67 -8.51 -2.11 -9.79
C GLN A 67 -8.54 -3.13 -10.93
N ALA A 68 -7.43 -3.36 -11.60
CA ALA A 68 -7.36 -4.24 -12.76
C ALA A 68 -6.92 -5.65 -12.35
N ALA A 69 -7.46 -6.65 -13.02
CA ALA A 69 -7.12 -8.04 -12.81
C ALA A 69 -5.61 -8.30 -12.93
N GLY A 70 -5.04 -8.99 -11.96
CA GLY A 70 -3.62 -9.35 -11.91
C GLY A 70 -2.69 -8.24 -11.41
N GLN A 71 -3.21 -7.09 -10.99
CA GLN A 71 -2.38 -6.00 -10.42
C GLN A 71 -2.18 -6.08 -8.90
N GLY A 72 -2.88 -6.99 -8.25
CA GLY A 72 -2.78 -7.21 -6.82
C GLY A 72 -3.49 -6.17 -5.96
N PRO A 73 -3.38 -6.33 -4.63
CA PRO A 73 -4.16 -5.54 -3.68
C PRO A 73 -3.64 -4.11 -3.47
N VAL A 74 -2.47 -3.78 -3.99
CA VAL A 74 -1.86 -2.45 -3.83
C VAL A 74 -1.77 -1.76 -5.18
N GLN A 75 -2.30 -0.54 -5.24
CA GLN A 75 -2.12 0.35 -6.38
C GLN A 75 -0.91 1.26 -6.13
N PHE A 76 0.04 1.24 -7.04
CA PHE A 76 1.18 2.17 -7.07
C PHE A 76 0.98 3.21 -8.16
N THR A 77 1.19 4.48 -7.83
CA THR A 77 1.04 5.59 -8.79
C THR A 77 2.17 6.60 -8.61
N ASN A 78 2.90 6.90 -9.67
CA ASN A 78 3.85 8.02 -9.64
C ASN A 78 3.10 9.35 -9.52
N GLY A 79 3.71 10.30 -8.84
CA GLY A 79 3.24 11.68 -8.78
C GLY A 79 3.42 12.41 -10.12
N SER A 80 3.04 13.69 -10.16
CA SER A 80 3.23 14.55 -11.33
C SER A 80 4.71 14.65 -11.74
N VAL A 81 5.61 14.56 -10.77
CA VAL A 81 7.04 14.33 -10.98
C VAL A 81 7.33 12.89 -10.58
N VAL A 82 7.71 12.09 -11.56
CA VAL A 82 7.92 10.65 -11.37
C VAL A 82 9.01 10.36 -10.35
N SER A 83 8.77 9.36 -9.52
CA SER A 83 9.71 8.98 -8.46
C SER A 83 10.99 8.31 -8.99
N GLY A 84 10.94 7.68 -10.16
CA GLY A 84 12.01 6.81 -10.67
C GLY A 84 11.92 5.38 -10.12
N LEU A 85 10.96 5.08 -9.26
CA LEU A 85 10.73 3.75 -8.70
C LEU A 85 9.75 2.95 -9.56
N SER A 86 9.90 1.62 -9.51
CA SER A 86 9.04 0.66 -10.19
C SER A 86 8.42 -0.31 -9.17
N TYR A 87 7.11 -0.50 -9.29
CA TYR A 87 6.35 -1.48 -8.51
C TYR A 87 6.00 -2.68 -9.40
N THR A 88 6.23 -3.88 -8.88
CA THR A 88 5.87 -5.13 -9.56
C THR A 88 5.04 -6.00 -8.61
N PHE A 89 4.05 -6.68 -9.17
CA PHE A 89 3.27 -7.71 -8.48
C PHE A 89 3.16 -8.94 -9.37
N SER A 90 3.49 -10.11 -8.85
CA SER A 90 3.43 -11.39 -9.57
C SER A 90 2.58 -12.43 -8.86
N GLY A 91 2.04 -12.10 -7.70
CA GLY A 91 1.12 -12.96 -6.96
C GLY A 91 1.31 -12.88 -5.44
N LEU A 92 0.28 -13.26 -4.68
CA LEU A 92 0.31 -13.20 -3.21
C LEU A 92 1.38 -14.10 -2.57
N ALA A 93 1.83 -15.14 -3.27
CA ALA A 93 2.87 -16.06 -2.81
C ALA A 93 4.27 -15.67 -3.32
N SER A 94 4.41 -14.58 -4.07
CA SER A 94 5.69 -14.14 -4.60
C SER A 94 6.62 -13.69 -3.47
N THR A 95 7.91 -14.03 -3.63
CA THR A 95 8.98 -13.59 -2.71
C THR A 95 9.96 -12.64 -3.39
N THR A 96 9.70 -12.26 -4.64
CA THR A 96 10.61 -11.49 -5.49
C THR A 96 10.01 -10.21 -6.05
N ASP A 97 8.71 -9.99 -5.82
CA ASP A 97 8.02 -8.76 -6.22
C ASP A 97 8.07 -7.67 -5.14
N SER A 98 7.35 -6.58 -5.37
CA SER A 98 7.38 -5.41 -4.48
C SER A 98 6.47 -5.52 -3.26
N LEU A 99 5.75 -6.64 -3.08
CA LEU A 99 4.73 -6.78 -2.04
C LEU A 99 4.97 -8.01 -1.19
N SER A 100 4.93 -7.85 0.13
CA SER A 100 5.03 -8.97 1.07
C SER A 100 4.22 -8.72 2.33
N PHE A 101 3.87 -9.79 3.02
CA PHE A 101 2.94 -9.76 4.15
C PHE A 101 3.53 -10.43 5.38
N SER A 102 3.12 -9.94 6.54
CA SER A 102 3.45 -10.52 7.85
C SER A 102 2.18 -10.91 8.59
N SER A 103 2.21 -12.04 9.27
CA SER A 103 1.19 -12.46 10.24
C SER A 103 1.72 -12.54 11.68
N ASP A 104 2.97 -12.13 11.91
CA ASP A 104 3.69 -12.27 13.18
C ASP A 104 4.14 -10.91 13.76
N GLY A 105 3.37 -9.86 13.50
CA GLY A 105 3.66 -8.53 14.05
C GLY A 105 4.80 -7.79 13.34
N GLY A 106 5.14 -8.18 12.10
CA GLY A 106 6.23 -7.58 11.33
C GLY A 106 7.61 -8.22 11.58
N ALA A 107 7.67 -9.33 12.31
CA ALA A 107 8.91 -10.03 12.56
C ALA A 107 9.45 -10.74 11.31
N SER A 108 8.55 -11.27 10.47
CA SER A 108 8.90 -11.82 9.15
C SER A 108 7.88 -11.40 8.09
N TYR A 109 8.28 -11.42 6.81
CA TYR A 109 7.46 -11.03 5.67
C TYR A 109 7.37 -12.16 4.64
N ASN A 110 7.04 -13.37 5.12
CA ASN A 110 6.91 -14.58 4.32
C ASN A 110 5.51 -15.19 4.39
N TYR A 111 4.55 -14.48 4.95
CA TYR A 111 3.17 -14.93 5.03
C TYR A 111 2.51 -14.90 3.64
N VAL A 112 1.83 -15.99 3.28
CA VAL A 112 1.04 -16.09 2.05
C VAL A 112 -0.43 -15.87 2.38
N PRO A 113 -1.04 -14.75 1.96
CA PRO A 113 -2.42 -14.45 2.30
C PRO A 113 -3.42 -15.43 1.70
N THR A 114 -4.50 -15.67 2.44
CA THR A 114 -5.65 -16.44 1.99
C THR A 114 -6.91 -15.58 2.10
N ALA A 115 -7.52 -15.27 0.96
CA ALA A 115 -8.73 -14.47 0.91
C ALA A 115 -9.92 -15.22 1.53
N ASP A 116 -10.65 -14.55 2.41
CA ASP A 116 -11.96 -14.99 2.88
C ASP A 116 -13.07 -14.71 1.84
N ALA A 117 -14.33 -14.91 2.21
CA ALA A 117 -15.47 -14.68 1.32
C ALA A 117 -15.61 -13.21 0.86
N GLU A 118 -15.03 -12.27 1.60
CA GLU A 118 -15.03 -10.84 1.28
C GLU A 118 -13.75 -10.42 0.55
N GLY A 119 -12.86 -11.37 0.26
CA GLY A 119 -11.60 -11.12 -0.42
C GLY A 119 -10.52 -10.49 0.44
N CYS A 120 -10.62 -10.63 1.76
CA CYS A 120 -9.69 -10.06 2.72
C CYS A 120 -9.08 -11.17 3.60
N ASP A 121 -7.98 -10.86 4.29
CA ASP A 121 -7.31 -11.78 5.20
C ASP A 121 -7.07 -11.12 6.56
N ALA A 122 -7.67 -11.70 7.60
CA ALA A 122 -7.58 -11.21 8.98
C ALA A 122 -6.28 -11.58 9.69
N ALA A 123 -5.49 -12.49 9.14
CA ALA A 123 -4.22 -12.92 9.72
C ALA A 123 -3.07 -11.94 9.38
N ILE A 124 -3.23 -11.10 8.37
CA ILE A 124 -2.22 -10.10 8.03
C ILE A 124 -2.15 -9.06 9.14
N THR A 125 -0.97 -8.91 9.73
CA THR A 125 -0.68 -7.90 10.75
C THR A 125 0.06 -6.70 10.18
N HIS A 126 0.91 -6.91 9.16
CA HIS A 126 1.67 -5.87 8.48
C HIS A 126 1.76 -6.15 6.99
N VAL A 127 1.77 -5.09 6.20
CA VAL A 127 2.10 -5.11 4.78
C VAL A 127 3.42 -4.38 4.57
N ARG A 128 4.28 -4.94 3.71
CA ARG A 128 5.52 -4.30 3.26
C ARG A 128 5.45 -4.08 1.76
N ILE A 129 5.67 -2.84 1.34
CA ILE A 129 5.68 -2.41 -0.06
C ILE A 129 7.08 -1.88 -0.35
N ALA A 130 7.81 -2.54 -1.23
CA ALA A 130 9.23 -2.28 -1.53
C ALA A 130 9.43 -2.10 -3.04
N PRO A 131 9.10 -0.93 -3.60
CA PRO A 131 9.36 -0.66 -5.00
C PRO A 131 10.87 -0.64 -5.28
N SER A 132 11.25 -1.05 -6.47
CA SER A 132 12.66 -1.15 -6.88
C SER A 132 13.12 0.10 -7.62
N GLY A 133 14.42 0.32 -7.61
CA GLY A 133 15.07 1.41 -8.32
C GLY A 133 15.65 2.49 -7.42
N VAL A 134 15.99 3.61 -8.02
CA VAL A 134 16.53 4.80 -7.35
C VAL A 134 15.45 5.87 -7.31
N MET A 135 15.10 6.35 -6.13
CA MET A 135 14.18 7.49 -6.04
C MET A 135 14.92 8.78 -6.37
N ALA A 136 14.43 9.49 -7.37
CA ALA A 136 15.04 10.72 -7.86
C ALA A 136 15.12 11.82 -6.78
N SER A 137 16.07 12.71 -6.92
CA SER A 137 16.20 13.89 -6.05
C SER A 137 15.27 15.02 -6.48
N ALA A 138 14.90 15.87 -5.54
CA ALA A 138 14.26 17.14 -5.87
C ALA A 138 15.21 18.09 -6.60
N THR A 139 14.62 18.99 -7.38
CA THR A 139 15.28 20.18 -7.93
C THR A 139 14.73 21.43 -7.24
N SER A 140 15.16 22.60 -7.65
CA SER A 140 14.61 23.87 -7.12
C SER A 140 13.11 24.08 -7.41
N THR A 141 12.55 23.35 -8.38
CA THR A 141 11.18 23.54 -8.87
C THR A 141 10.33 22.27 -8.86
N THR A 142 10.92 21.09 -8.62
CA THR A 142 10.21 19.79 -8.72
C THR A 142 10.56 18.88 -7.57
N THR A 143 9.55 18.16 -7.07
CA THR A 143 9.71 17.14 -6.01
C THR A 143 9.16 15.80 -6.50
N PRO A 144 10.01 14.80 -6.70
CA PRO A 144 9.57 13.46 -7.08
C PRO A 144 8.73 12.82 -5.99
N SER A 145 7.66 12.12 -6.39
CA SER A 145 6.76 11.45 -5.46
C SER A 145 6.11 10.22 -6.09
N PHE A 146 5.57 9.38 -5.23
CA PHE A 146 4.65 8.30 -5.58
C PHE A 146 3.61 8.12 -4.47
N SER A 147 2.51 7.47 -4.79
CA SER A 147 1.54 7.03 -3.80
C SER A 147 1.26 5.54 -3.93
N VAL A 148 0.91 4.94 -2.81
CA VAL A 148 0.39 3.58 -2.72
C VAL A 148 -0.97 3.60 -2.07
N ARG A 149 -1.90 2.78 -2.58
CA ARG A 149 -3.25 2.62 -2.03
C ARG A 149 -3.56 1.16 -1.82
N PHE A 150 -4.22 0.85 -0.74
CA PHE A 150 -4.79 -0.47 -0.47
C PHE A 150 -6.06 -0.34 0.36
N ARG A 151 -6.80 -1.43 0.50
CA ARG A 151 -8.07 -1.45 1.23
C ARG A 151 -8.01 -2.38 2.43
N VAL A 152 -8.72 -1.99 3.48
CA VAL A 152 -9.03 -2.84 4.63
C VAL A 152 -10.53 -2.90 4.84
N ALA A 153 -11.04 -4.00 5.35
CA ALA A 153 -12.43 -4.14 5.77
C ALA A 153 -12.53 -4.07 7.30
N ILE A 154 -13.53 -3.40 7.81
CA ILE A 154 -13.85 -3.34 9.25
C ILE A 154 -14.51 -4.67 9.66
N LYS A 155 -13.99 -5.29 10.74
CA LYS A 155 -14.54 -6.52 11.34
C LYS A 155 -15.85 -6.28 12.05
#